data_2f2db406b2af7a8a5c001d3f15615390
#
_entry.id   2f2db406b2af7a8a5c001d3f15615390
#
_cell.length_a   1.000
_cell.length_b   1.000
_cell.length_c   1.000
_cell.angle_alpha   90.00
_cell.angle_beta   90.00
_cell.angle_gamma   90.00
#
_symmetry.space_group_name_H-M   'P 1'
#
loop_
_entity.id
_entity.type
_entity.pdbx_description
1 polymer ?
#
loop_
_entity_poly.entity_id
_entity_poly.type
_entity_poly.pdbx_seq_one_letter_code
_entity_poly.pdbx_strand_id
1 'polypeptide(L)'
;MKKTLVVVVVALVAVASLSAQFDPDRVIPGGGIFVQGWTGKIDAGSARQGRTLNDAKFAQEGSALHVTTGPATTYWNPANVATGDYTVKATFLEPKFMELNSHAHSYGIVIGGNNMGTDQMSFVYCVAYGDGNALVRGFGPAVFTMLRTSPNAAVHKAAGVGQPVTQEIAWRVKGGRAECSINGTVVAGYDKAQLVGPGKLQSTDGVYGIRFTHNVEAVITGFAMTKG
;
A
#
# COMPACT_ATOMS: atom_id res chain seq x y z
N MET A 1 45.68 62.44 3.42
CA MET A 1 45.10 61.37 4.18
C MET A 1 43.96 60.80 3.35
N LYS A 2 44.11 59.62 2.72
CA LYS A 2 43.09 58.94 1.92
C LYS A 2 42.33 57.99 2.85
N LYS A 3 41.04 58.18 3.02
CA LYS A 3 40.17 57.28 3.78
C LYS A 3 39.71 56.14 2.84
N THR A 4 40.12 54.92 3.12
CA THR A 4 39.71 53.73 2.43
C THR A 4 38.37 53.27 3.04
N LEU A 5 37.30 53.25 2.25
CA LEU A 5 35.99 52.74 2.63
C LEU A 5 35.99 51.24 2.37
N VAL A 6 35.91 50.44 3.44
CA VAL A 6 35.73 48.99 3.33
C VAL A 6 34.23 48.69 3.27
N VAL A 7 33.77 48.21 2.12
CA VAL A 7 32.37 47.73 1.94
C VAL A 7 32.34 46.23 2.30
N VAL A 8 31.69 45.89 3.40
CA VAL A 8 31.43 44.50 3.78
C VAL A 8 30.13 44.05 3.10
N VAL A 9 30.27 43.19 2.10
CA VAL A 9 29.12 42.53 1.46
C VAL A 9 28.75 41.33 2.31
N VAL A 10 27.65 41.41 3.06
CA VAL A 10 27.06 40.26 3.76
C VAL A 10 26.21 39.48 2.75
N ALA A 11 26.71 38.33 2.29
CA ALA A 11 25.92 37.40 1.49
C ALA A 11 24.96 36.65 2.40
N LEU A 12 23.67 36.99 2.33
CA LEU A 12 22.59 36.19 2.91
C LEU A 12 22.42 34.90 2.10
N VAL A 13 22.93 33.78 2.63
CA VAL A 13 22.61 32.44 2.12
C VAL A 13 21.23 32.11 2.62
N ALA A 14 20.23 32.22 1.76
CA ALA A 14 18.89 31.68 2.00
C ALA A 14 18.97 30.15 1.99
N VAL A 15 18.99 29.55 3.18
CA VAL A 15 18.80 28.09 3.33
C VAL A 15 17.33 27.82 3.04
N ALA A 16 17.02 27.42 1.82
CA ALA A 16 15.72 26.85 1.50
C ALA A 16 15.60 25.53 2.26
N SER A 17 14.88 25.55 3.36
CA SER A 17 14.43 24.34 4.03
C SER A 17 13.52 23.60 3.05
N LEU A 18 14.00 22.50 2.46
CA LEU A 18 13.16 21.50 1.81
C LEU A 18 12.31 20.89 2.92
N SER A 19 11.19 21.54 3.28
CA SER A 19 10.13 20.87 4.01
C SER A 19 9.66 19.75 3.09
N ALA A 20 9.81 18.48 3.53
CA ALA A 20 9.16 17.36 2.88
C ALA A 20 7.69 17.77 2.70
N GLN A 21 7.24 17.83 1.44
CA GLN A 21 5.91 18.30 1.13
C GLN A 21 4.94 17.31 1.76
N PHE A 22 4.26 17.76 2.81
CA PHE A 22 3.26 16.97 3.49
C PHE A 22 2.07 16.81 2.55
N ASP A 23 1.75 15.57 2.17
CA ASP A 23 0.60 15.22 1.36
C ASP A 23 -0.52 14.74 2.30
N PRO A 24 -1.45 15.64 2.73
CA PRO A 24 -2.47 15.28 3.72
C PRO A 24 -3.48 14.31 3.11
N ASP A 25 -4.02 13.43 3.97
CA ASP A 25 -5.13 12.57 3.58
C ASP A 25 -6.32 13.39 3.09
N ARG A 26 -6.81 13.10 1.90
CA ARG A 26 -7.98 13.75 1.30
C ARG A 26 -9.27 13.19 1.89
N VAL A 27 -10.36 13.90 1.70
CA VAL A 27 -11.73 13.43 1.92
C VAL A 27 -12.33 13.13 0.55
N ILE A 28 -12.74 11.90 0.34
CA ILE A 28 -13.39 11.49 -0.91
C ILE A 28 -14.90 11.69 -0.76
N PRO A 29 -15.52 12.60 -1.51
CA PRO A 29 -16.95 12.83 -1.43
C PRO A 29 -17.76 11.57 -1.72
N GLY A 30 -18.80 11.30 -0.90
CA GLY A 30 -19.61 10.10 -1.03
C GLY A 30 -18.83 8.80 -0.74
N GLY A 31 -17.84 8.88 0.15
CA GLY A 31 -17.04 7.75 0.58
C GLY A 31 -17.82 6.71 1.38
N GLY A 32 -17.17 5.60 1.64
CA GLY A 32 -17.72 4.43 2.33
C GLY A 32 -17.39 3.14 1.59
N ILE A 33 -17.89 2.02 2.12
CA ILE A 33 -17.73 0.69 1.53
C ILE A 33 -19.06 0.25 0.92
N PHE A 34 -19.09 0.08 -0.40
CA PHE A 34 -20.26 -0.28 -1.20
C PHE A 34 -20.12 -1.67 -1.85
N VAL A 35 -19.27 -2.53 -1.29
CA VAL A 35 -19.06 -3.92 -1.73
C VAL A 35 -19.58 -4.85 -0.66
N GLN A 36 -20.57 -5.68 -1.04
CA GLN A 36 -21.25 -6.58 -0.10
C GLN A 36 -20.27 -7.54 0.59
N GLY A 37 -20.35 -7.66 1.90
CA GLY A 37 -19.54 -8.55 2.72
C GLY A 37 -18.12 -8.04 2.99
N TRP A 38 -17.73 -6.90 2.41
CA TRP A 38 -16.41 -6.30 2.68
C TRP A 38 -16.48 -5.31 3.84
N THR A 39 -15.36 -5.20 4.51
CA THR A 39 -15.09 -4.21 5.56
C THR A 39 -13.68 -3.66 5.38
N GLY A 40 -13.28 -2.72 6.24
CA GLY A 40 -11.96 -2.12 6.16
C GLY A 40 -11.53 -1.45 7.47
N LYS A 41 -10.26 -1.11 7.52
CA LYS A 41 -9.68 -0.30 8.60
C LYS A 41 -8.68 0.68 8.02
N ILE A 42 -8.79 1.95 8.39
CA ILE A 42 -7.78 2.96 8.08
C ILE A 42 -6.60 2.83 9.03
N ASP A 43 -5.45 3.37 8.63
CA ASP A 43 -4.27 3.39 9.47
C ASP A 43 -4.47 4.29 10.70
N ALA A 44 -3.87 3.87 11.82
CA ALA A 44 -3.98 4.61 13.08
C ALA A 44 -3.47 6.06 12.97
N GLY A 45 -2.52 6.34 12.06
CA GLY A 45 -2.05 7.69 11.78
C GLY A 45 -3.16 8.59 11.26
N SER A 46 -3.88 8.13 10.23
CA SER A 46 -5.03 8.83 9.65
C SER A 46 -6.19 8.96 10.64
N ALA A 47 -6.47 7.89 11.41
CA ALA A 47 -7.52 7.93 12.44
C ALA A 47 -7.25 8.99 13.53
N ARG A 48 -6.00 9.15 13.96
CA ARG A 48 -5.61 10.20 14.92
C ARG A 48 -5.78 11.62 14.34
N GLN A 49 -5.80 11.77 13.03
CA GLN A 49 -6.08 13.02 12.32
C GLN A 49 -7.59 13.23 12.06
N GLY A 50 -8.44 12.40 12.64
CA GLY A 50 -9.90 12.49 12.52
C GLY A 50 -10.45 11.88 11.22
N ARG A 51 -9.63 11.15 10.44
CA ARG A 51 -10.11 10.44 9.26
C ARG A 51 -10.87 9.18 9.63
N THR A 52 -11.75 8.78 8.73
CA THR A 52 -12.62 7.61 8.86
C THR A 52 -12.64 6.81 7.54
N LEU A 53 -13.29 5.65 7.53
CA LEU A 53 -13.52 4.90 6.30
C LEU A 53 -14.39 5.66 5.27
N ASN A 54 -15.20 6.62 5.74
CA ASN A 54 -16.03 7.45 4.86
C ASN A 54 -15.24 8.53 4.12
N ASP A 55 -13.97 8.72 4.46
CA ASP A 55 -13.05 9.59 3.72
C ASP A 55 -12.34 8.86 2.57
N ALA A 56 -12.65 7.58 2.35
CA ALA A 56 -12.25 6.78 1.21
C ALA A 56 -13.49 6.13 0.59
N LYS A 57 -13.42 5.75 -0.68
CA LYS A 57 -14.51 5.08 -1.39
C LYS A 57 -14.06 3.71 -1.89
N PHE A 58 -14.85 2.69 -1.57
CA PHE A 58 -14.69 1.34 -2.08
C PHE A 58 -16.00 0.84 -2.66
N ALA A 59 -16.04 0.60 -3.96
CA ALA A 59 -17.24 0.22 -4.70
C ALA A 59 -16.95 -0.92 -5.66
N GLN A 60 -18.01 -1.55 -6.18
CA GLN A 60 -17.94 -2.56 -7.22
C GLN A 60 -18.73 -2.09 -8.43
N GLU A 61 -18.12 -2.23 -9.62
CA GLU A 61 -18.73 -1.95 -10.91
C GLU A 61 -18.52 -3.17 -11.81
N GLY A 62 -19.59 -3.90 -12.09
CA GLY A 62 -19.52 -5.21 -12.76
C GLY A 62 -18.70 -6.19 -11.93
N SER A 63 -17.62 -6.74 -12.51
CA SER A 63 -16.67 -7.63 -11.82
C SER A 63 -15.44 -6.91 -11.25
N ALA A 64 -15.29 -5.60 -11.46
CA ALA A 64 -14.17 -4.82 -10.99
C ALA A 64 -14.47 -4.19 -9.62
N LEU A 65 -13.44 -4.10 -8.79
CA LEU A 65 -13.47 -3.34 -7.55
C LEU A 65 -12.79 -1.99 -7.79
N HIS A 66 -13.42 -0.91 -7.36
CA HIS A 66 -12.92 0.46 -7.50
C HIS A 66 -12.60 1.02 -6.12
N VAL A 67 -11.39 1.49 -5.94
CA VAL A 67 -10.92 2.12 -4.70
C VAL A 67 -10.40 3.50 -5.00
N THR A 68 -10.85 4.48 -4.20
CA THR A 68 -10.24 5.81 -4.15
C THR A 68 -9.99 6.11 -2.67
N THR A 69 -8.72 6.24 -2.28
CA THR A 69 -8.37 6.51 -0.89
C THR A 69 -8.13 8.00 -0.65
N GLY A 70 -8.64 8.50 0.48
CA GLY A 70 -8.07 9.64 1.19
C GLY A 70 -7.08 9.09 2.21
N PRO A 71 -7.53 8.47 3.32
CA PRO A 71 -6.65 7.80 4.26
C PRO A 71 -6.11 6.46 3.72
N ALA A 72 -4.93 6.05 4.19
CA ALA A 72 -4.41 4.72 3.95
C ALA A 72 -5.33 3.65 4.56
N THR A 73 -5.72 2.66 3.74
CA THR A 73 -6.79 1.72 4.11
C THR A 73 -6.45 0.29 3.71
N THR A 74 -6.83 -0.65 4.56
CA THR A 74 -6.87 -2.08 4.24
C THR A 74 -8.31 -2.53 4.16
N TYR A 75 -8.69 -3.22 3.08
CA TYR A 75 -10.02 -3.79 2.86
C TYR A 75 -9.94 -5.31 2.80
N TRP A 76 -10.93 -5.98 3.37
CA TRP A 76 -11.06 -7.44 3.34
C TRP A 76 -12.52 -7.86 3.44
N ASN A 77 -12.82 -9.06 2.93
CA ASN A 77 -14.06 -9.76 3.26
C ASN A 77 -13.70 -10.84 4.30
N PRO A 78 -14.35 -10.89 5.48
CA PRO A 78 -14.06 -11.92 6.49
C PRO A 78 -14.22 -13.36 6.00
N ALA A 79 -15.02 -13.59 4.95
CA ALA A 79 -15.17 -14.90 4.32
C ALA A 79 -13.97 -15.28 3.41
N ASN A 80 -13.13 -14.32 3.04
CA ASN A 80 -11.94 -14.55 2.22
C ASN A 80 -10.81 -15.13 3.08
N VAL A 81 -10.82 -16.43 3.33
CA VAL A 81 -9.82 -17.12 4.15
C VAL A 81 -9.00 -18.06 3.28
N ALA A 82 -7.68 -17.98 3.39
CA ALA A 82 -6.72 -18.88 2.77
C ALA A 82 -5.97 -19.70 3.82
N THR A 83 -5.76 -20.99 3.56
CA THR A 83 -5.06 -21.91 4.47
C THR A 83 -4.19 -22.90 3.71
N GLY A 84 -3.06 -23.27 4.27
CA GLY A 84 -2.12 -24.23 3.69
C GLY A 84 -1.39 -23.65 2.47
N ASP A 85 -1.35 -24.38 1.37
CA ASP A 85 -0.77 -23.93 0.11
C ASP A 85 -1.84 -23.18 -0.72
N TYR A 86 -1.55 -21.95 -1.13
CA TYR A 86 -2.49 -21.12 -1.90
C TYR A 86 -1.76 -20.01 -2.68
N THR A 87 -2.49 -19.44 -3.63
CA THR A 87 -2.08 -18.20 -4.32
C THR A 87 -3.24 -17.20 -4.27
N VAL A 88 -2.97 -15.97 -3.84
CA VAL A 88 -3.89 -14.83 -3.96
C VAL A 88 -3.32 -13.88 -4.98
N LYS A 89 -4.11 -13.48 -5.98
CA LYS A 89 -3.65 -12.54 -7.00
C LYS A 89 -4.73 -11.55 -7.42
N ALA A 90 -4.30 -10.43 -7.98
CA ALA A 90 -5.15 -9.43 -8.61
C ALA A 90 -4.35 -8.58 -9.60
N THR A 91 -5.05 -7.99 -10.55
CA THR A 91 -4.52 -6.93 -11.41
C THR A 91 -5.04 -5.59 -10.91
N PHE A 92 -4.13 -4.65 -10.69
CA PHE A 92 -4.39 -3.28 -10.27
C PHE A 92 -4.08 -2.33 -11.43
N LEU A 93 -5.05 -1.55 -11.85
CA LEU A 93 -4.88 -0.42 -12.74
C LEU A 93 -4.98 0.86 -11.90
N GLU A 94 -3.92 1.62 -11.82
CA GLU A 94 -3.96 3.03 -11.38
C GLU A 94 -4.22 3.88 -12.63
N PRO A 95 -5.44 4.43 -12.81
CA PRO A 95 -5.83 5.03 -14.09
C PRO A 95 -5.10 6.35 -14.35
N LYS A 96 -4.72 7.05 -13.27
CA LYS A 96 -4.07 8.35 -13.33
C LYS A 96 -3.02 8.46 -12.22
N PHE A 97 -1.82 8.00 -12.53
CA PHE A 97 -0.70 8.01 -11.61
C PHE A 97 -0.48 9.40 -11.01
N MET A 98 -0.42 9.49 -9.69
CA MET A 98 -0.19 10.72 -8.92
C MET A 98 -1.24 11.84 -9.11
N GLU A 99 -2.44 11.58 -9.65
CA GLU A 99 -3.45 12.64 -9.78
C GLU A 99 -3.95 13.14 -8.42
N LEU A 100 -4.03 12.25 -7.43
CA LEU A 100 -4.53 12.56 -6.07
C LEU A 100 -3.42 12.89 -5.07
N ASN A 101 -2.15 12.96 -5.48
CA ASN A 101 -1.01 13.09 -4.57
C ASN A 101 0.16 13.83 -5.22
N SER A 102 1.17 14.17 -4.41
CA SER A 102 2.39 14.84 -4.86
C SER A 102 3.58 13.90 -5.08
N HIS A 103 3.44 12.62 -4.70
CA HIS A 103 4.44 11.57 -4.85
C HIS A 103 3.73 10.22 -5.01
N ALA A 104 4.48 9.20 -5.47
CA ALA A 104 3.93 7.87 -5.72
C ALA A 104 3.39 7.22 -4.44
N HIS A 105 2.21 6.63 -4.56
CA HIS A 105 1.56 5.86 -3.49
C HIS A 105 1.31 4.44 -3.97
N SER A 106 1.10 3.51 -3.03
CA SER A 106 1.11 2.10 -3.35
C SER A 106 -0.21 1.38 -3.13
N TYR A 107 -0.34 0.27 -3.83
CA TYR A 107 -1.46 -0.66 -3.73
C TYR A 107 -0.98 -2.10 -3.85
N GLY A 108 -1.74 -3.05 -3.30
CA GLY A 108 -1.43 -4.46 -3.43
C GLY A 108 -2.23 -5.40 -2.55
N ILE A 109 -1.67 -6.56 -2.28
CA ILE A 109 -2.35 -7.70 -1.67
C ILE A 109 -1.88 -7.95 -0.24
N VAL A 110 -2.84 -8.30 0.61
CA VAL A 110 -2.69 -8.70 2.01
C VAL A 110 -2.91 -10.21 2.13
N ILE A 111 -2.09 -10.88 2.92
CA ILE A 111 -2.28 -12.28 3.36
C ILE A 111 -2.01 -12.44 4.86
N GLY A 112 -2.39 -13.60 5.41
CA GLY A 112 -2.14 -13.95 6.80
C GLY A 112 -2.87 -13.04 7.78
N GLY A 113 -4.05 -12.53 7.39
CA GLY A 113 -4.86 -11.64 8.20
C GLY A 113 -5.47 -12.37 9.40
N ASN A 114 -5.05 -12.00 10.60
CA ASN A 114 -5.59 -12.52 11.86
C ASN A 114 -6.08 -11.35 12.74
N ASN A 115 -7.14 -11.56 13.49
CA ASN A 115 -7.79 -10.55 14.34
C ASN A 115 -8.10 -9.25 13.59
N MET A 116 -8.48 -9.38 12.31
CA MET A 116 -8.72 -8.24 11.43
C MET A 116 -9.77 -7.27 12.01
N GLY A 117 -9.50 -5.98 11.92
CA GLY A 117 -10.36 -4.92 12.46
C GLY A 117 -10.12 -4.57 13.92
N THR A 118 -9.43 -5.40 14.69
CA THR A 118 -9.11 -5.14 16.12
C THR A 118 -7.75 -4.42 16.27
N ASP A 119 -7.39 -4.08 17.49
CA ASP A 119 -6.06 -3.54 17.81
C ASP A 119 -4.96 -4.61 17.86
N GLN A 120 -5.36 -5.90 17.83
CA GLN A 120 -4.46 -7.07 17.74
C GLN A 120 -4.33 -7.59 16.30
N MET A 121 -4.76 -6.81 15.33
CA MET A 121 -4.71 -7.16 13.92
C MET A 121 -3.28 -7.42 13.47
N SER A 122 -3.08 -8.54 12.74
CA SER A 122 -1.81 -8.84 12.07
C SER A 122 -2.05 -9.29 10.65
N PHE A 123 -1.18 -8.86 9.72
CA PHE A 123 -1.14 -9.27 8.32
C PHE A 123 0.17 -8.84 7.67
N VAL A 124 0.53 -9.45 6.54
CA VAL A 124 1.62 -8.98 5.67
C VAL A 124 1.05 -8.56 4.31
N TYR A 125 1.64 -7.53 3.71
CA TYR A 125 1.25 -7.05 2.39
C TYR A 125 2.45 -6.83 1.48
N CYS A 126 2.24 -7.06 0.20
CA CYS A 126 3.13 -6.72 -0.87
C CYS A 126 2.45 -5.72 -1.78
N VAL A 127 3.11 -4.62 -2.06
CA VAL A 127 2.57 -3.51 -2.82
C VAL A 127 3.55 -3.02 -3.88
N ALA A 128 3.00 -2.49 -4.95
CA ALA A 128 3.69 -1.78 -5.99
C ALA A 128 3.35 -0.29 -5.95
N TYR A 129 4.28 0.52 -6.44
CA TYR A 129 4.12 1.94 -6.69
C TYR A 129 4.20 2.19 -8.19
N GLY A 130 3.40 3.10 -8.72
CA GLY A 130 3.42 3.45 -10.14
C GLY A 130 4.71 4.10 -10.63
N ASP A 131 5.67 4.38 -9.74
CA ASP A 131 7.03 4.87 -10.06
C ASP A 131 8.08 3.75 -10.24
N GLY A 132 7.66 2.48 -10.11
CA GLY A 132 8.54 1.32 -10.27
C GLY A 132 9.15 0.78 -8.98
N ASN A 133 8.68 1.21 -7.83
CA ASN A 133 9.11 0.69 -6.53
C ASN A 133 8.21 -0.46 -6.03
N ALA A 134 8.77 -1.34 -5.20
CA ALA A 134 8.04 -2.36 -4.45
C ALA A 134 8.33 -2.24 -2.94
N LEU A 135 7.41 -2.76 -2.11
CA LEU A 135 7.53 -2.81 -0.66
C LEU A 135 6.85 -4.08 -0.14
N VAL A 136 7.47 -4.75 0.83
CA VAL A 136 6.81 -5.77 1.66
C VAL A 136 6.89 -5.36 3.12
N ARG A 137 5.72 -5.22 3.75
CA ARG A 137 5.59 -4.80 5.15
C ARG A 137 4.44 -5.54 5.80
N GLY A 138 4.45 -5.62 7.10
CA GLY A 138 3.36 -6.18 7.86
C GLY A 138 2.97 -5.33 9.06
N PHE A 139 1.77 -5.60 9.52
CA PHE A 139 1.25 -5.18 10.81
C PHE A 139 1.20 -6.40 11.73
N GLY A 140 1.58 -6.20 12.96
CA GLY A 140 1.45 -7.10 14.08
C GLY A 140 1.28 -6.24 15.32
N PRO A 141 1.74 -6.65 16.50
CA PRO A 141 1.82 -5.75 17.66
C PRO A 141 2.60 -4.45 17.36
N ALA A 142 3.52 -4.53 16.41
CA ALA A 142 4.20 -3.38 15.80
C ALA A 142 4.30 -3.56 14.29
N VAL A 143 4.53 -2.47 13.56
CA VAL A 143 4.82 -2.52 12.12
C VAL A 143 6.20 -3.17 11.91
N PHE A 144 6.27 -4.15 11.00
CA PHE A 144 7.53 -4.78 10.61
C PHE A 144 7.75 -4.69 9.10
N THR A 145 9.00 -4.42 8.68
CA THR A 145 9.36 -4.27 7.26
C THR A 145 10.22 -5.43 6.82
N MET A 146 9.79 -6.14 5.78
CA MET A 146 10.47 -7.29 5.19
C MET A 146 11.28 -6.91 3.95
N LEU A 147 10.75 -6.04 3.11
CA LEU A 147 11.46 -5.39 2.00
C LEU A 147 11.18 -3.88 2.11
N ARG A 148 12.21 -3.07 2.22
CA ARG A 148 12.06 -1.60 2.20
C ARG A 148 11.68 -1.15 0.80
N THR A 149 10.98 -0.02 0.70
CA THR A 149 10.67 0.62 -0.59
C THR A 149 11.95 0.76 -1.41
N SER A 150 11.96 0.14 -2.58
CA SER A 150 13.11 0.13 -3.48
C SER A 150 12.68 -0.12 -4.92
N PRO A 151 13.42 0.43 -5.90
CA PRO A 151 13.19 0.15 -7.31
C PRO A 151 13.28 -1.36 -7.60
N ASN A 152 12.36 -1.84 -8.45
CA ASN A 152 12.36 -3.23 -8.91
C ASN A 152 11.97 -3.29 -10.38
N ALA A 153 12.78 -3.98 -11.19
CA ALA A 153 12.56 -4.09 -12.64
C ALA A 153 11.24 -4.80 -13.02
N ALA A 154 10.67 -5.60 -12.12
CA ALA A 154 9.37 -6.24 -12.32
C ALA A 154 8.18 -5.26 -12.21
N VAL A 155 8.37 -4.11 -11.57
CA VAL A 155 7.31 -3.12 -11.36
C VAL A 155 7.24 -2.17 -12.56
N HIS A 156 6.10 -2.12 -13.22
CA HIS A 156 5.89 -1.18 -14.33
C HIS A 156 5.88 0.25 -13.80
N LYS A 157 6.45 1.16 -14.60
CA LYS A 157 6.41 2.60 -14.33
C LYS A 157 5.34 3.26 -15.18
N ALA A 158 4.58 4.17 -14.59
CA ALA A 158 3.75 5.07 -15.36
C ALA A 158 4.63 5.91 -16.30
N ALA A 159 4.13 6.23 -17.49
CA ALA A 159 4.84 7.06 -18.45
C ALA A 159 5.03 8.51 -17.97
N GLY A 160 4.23 8.93 -17.00
CA GLY A 160 4.27 10.26 -16.39
C GLY A 160 3.09 10.47 -15.45
N VAL A 161 3.06 11.63 -14.78
CA VAL A 161 1.94 12.04 -13.93
C VAL A 161 0.66 12.09 -14.77
N GLY A 162 -0.45 11.58 -14.22
CA GLY A 162 -1.74 11.48 -14.91
C GLY A 162 -1.85 10.34 -15.93
N GLN A 163 -0.79 9.55 -16.13
CA GLN A 163 -0.80 8.41 -17.05
C GLN A 163 -1.14 7.11 -16.33
N PRO A 164 -1.82 6.16 -17.01
CA PRO A 164 -2.18 4.90 -16.40
C PRO A 164 -0.97 3.99 -16.20
N VAL A 165 -1.04 3.14 -15.17
CA VAL A 165 -0.10 2.04 -14.94
C VAL A 165 -0.81 0.82 -14.38
N THR A 166 -0.43 -0.36 -14.85
CA THR A 166 -1.04 -1.63 -14.45
C THR A 166 0.01 -2.55 -13.85
N GLN A 167 -0.37 -3.21 -12.74
CA GLN A 167 0.44 -4.24 -12.08
C GLN A 167 -0.41 -5.48 -11.83
N GLU A 168 0.09 -6.67 -12.15
CA GLU A 168 -0.41 -7.91 -11.54
C GLU A 168 0.41 -8.17 -10.28
N ILE A 169 -0.25 -8.35 -9.14
CA ILE A 169 0.41 -8.65 -7.87
C ILE A 169 -0.12 -9.97 -7.35
N ALA A 170 0.77 -10.85 -6.89
CA ALA A 170 0.38 -12.11 -6.31
C ALA A 170 1.21 -12.44 -5.06
N TRP A 171 0.55 -13.08 -4.09
CA TRP A 171 1.18 -13.83 -3.01
C TRP A 171 0.96 -15.31 -3.24
N ARG A 172 2.04 -16.09 -3.24
CA ARG A 172 2.00 -17.55 -3.25
C ARG A 172 2.58 -18.08 -1.95
N VAL A 173 1.80 -18.87 -1.24
CA VAL A 173 2.26 -19.64 -0.08
C VAL A 173 2.32 -21.10 -0.50
N LYS A 174 3.49 -21.73 -0.41
CA LYS A 174 3.67 -23.14 -0.78
C LYS A 174 4.88 -23.75 -0.05
N GLY A 175 4.69 -24.96 0.49
CA GLY A 175 5.77 -25.73 1.09
C GLY A 175 6.50 -24.99 2.22
N GLY A 176 5.80 -24.18 3.01
CA GLY A 176 6.40 -23.41 4.10
C GLY A 176 7.10 -22.11 3.67
N ARG A 177 6.96 -21.69 2.42
CA ARG A 177 7.51 -20.46 1.87
C ARG A 177 6.40 -19.55 1.34
N ALA A 178 6.55 -18.24 1.54
CA ALA A 178 5.66 -17.22 0.97
C ALA A 178 6.46 -16.32 0.01
N GLU A 179 5.94 -16.16 -1.20
CA GLU A 179 6.57 -15.38 -2.26
C GLU A 179 5.61 -14.32 -2.77
N CYS A 180 6.08 -13.07 -2.84
CA CYS A 180 5.40 -12.01 -3.57
C CYS A 180 5.96 -11.94 -4.98
N SER A 181 5.09 -11.93 -5.99
CA SER A 181 5.44 -11.62 -7.37
C SER A 181 4.68 -10.40 -7.86
N ILE A 182 5.33 -9.63 -8.73
CA ILE A 182 4.76 -8.51 -9.45
C ILE A 182 5.03 -8.74 -10.93
N ASN A 183 3.98 -8.67 -11.75
CA ASN A 183 4.03 -8.90 -13.19
C ASN A 183 4.73 -10.23 -13.56
N GLY A 184 4.41 -11.30 -12.80
CA GLY A 184 4.96 -12.63 -13.01
C GLY A 184 6.36 -12.88 -12.45
N THR A 185 7.06 -11.87 -11.93
CA THR A 185 8.42 -11.98 -11.38
C THR A 185 8.39 -11.94 -9.86
N VAL A 186 9.05 -12.89 -9.20
CA VAL A 186 9.19 -12.89 -7.73
C VAL A 186 10.08 -11.71 -7.31
N VAL A 187 9.51 -10.80 -6.53
CA VAL A 187 10.20 -9.61 -6.01
C VAL A 187 10.68 -9.80 -4.58
N ALA A 188 10.05 -10.72 -3.85
CA ALA A 188 10.43 -11.06 -2.48
C ALA A 188 9.96 -12.48 -2.14
N GLY A 189 10.75 -13.20 -1.35
CA GLY A 189 10.43 -14.54 -0.87
C GLY A 189 10.96 -14.78 0.53
N TYR A 190 10.14 -15.39 1.39
CA TYR A 190 10.41 -15.59 2.80
C TYR A 190 10.00 -16.98 3.22
N ASP A 191 10.81 -17.62 4.06
CA ASP A 191 10.37 -18.80 4.77
C ASP A 191 9.31 -18.40 5.80
N LYS A 192 8.35 -19.27 6.07
CA LYS A 192 7.25 -19.03 7.02
C LYS A 192 7.79 -18.56 8.38
N ALA A 193 8.90 -19.11 8.85
CA ALA A 193 9.54 -18.72 10.11
C ALA A 193 10.07 -17.27 10.12
N GLN A 194 10.30 -16.66 8.95
CA GLN A 194 10.69 -15.26 8.86
C GLN A 194 9.51 -14.30 9.00
N LEU A 195 8.31 -14.77 8.65
CA LEU A 195 7.07 -13.98 8.69
C LEU A 195 6.27 -14.18 9.98
N VAL A 196 6.31 -15.39 10.56
CA VAL A 196 5.52 -15.81 11.71
C VAL A 196 6.38 -15.80 12.97
N GLY A 197 5.89 -15.21 14.05
CA GLY A 197 6.57 -15.15 15.33
C GLY A 197 6.28 -13.90 16.15
N PRO A 198 6.93 -13.73 17.29
CA PRO A 198 6.74 -12.57 18.15
C PRO A 198 6.93 -11.24 17.39
N GLY A 199 5.96 -10.35 17.51
CA GLY A 199 5.98 -9.04 16.85
C GLY A 199 5.63 -9.04 15.36
N LYS A 200 5.31 -10.20 14.77
CA LYS A 200 4.97 -10.42 13.37
C LYS A 200 3.61 -11.10 13.22
N LEU A 201 3.45 -11.90 12.16
CA LEU A 201 2.23 -12.68 11.93
C LEU A 201 2.02 -13.76 13.00
N GLN A 202 0.76 -14.09 13.24
CA GLN A 202 0.38 -15.30 13.97
C GLN A 202 0.46 -16.54 13.06
N SER A 203 0.10 -16.39 11.80
CA SER A 203 0.13 -17.43 10.77
C SER A 203 0.19 -16.79 9.38
N THR A 204 0.66 -17.55 8.38
CA THR A 204 0.42 -17.21 6.96
C THR A 204 -0.98 -17.59 6.51
N ASP A 205 -1.68 -18.45 7.27
CA ASP A 205 -3.09 -18.74 7.09
C ASP A 205 -3.92 -17.60 7.69
N GLY A 206 -5.08 -17.32 7.08
CA GLY A 206 -5.97 -16.29 7.57
C GLY A 206 -6.68 -15.53 6.45
N VAL A 207 -7.21 -14.37 6.80
CA VAL A 207 -7.93 -13.52 5.84
C VAL A 207 -6.94 -12.92 4.84
N TYR A 208 -7.36 -12.89 3.57
CA TYR A 208 -6.67 -12.16 2.53
C TYR A 208 -7.51 -10.96 2.05
N GLY A 209 -6.82 -9.92 1.57
CA GLY A 209 -7.47 -8.66 1.19
C GLY A 209 -6.58 -7.79 0.33
N ILE A 210 -6.93 -6.52 0.26
CA ILE A 210 -6.24 -5.52 -0.53
C ILE A 210 -5.82 -4.33 0.35
N ARG A 211 -4.67 -3.75 0.03
CA ARG A 211 -4.07 -2.65 0.77
C ARG A 211 -3.78 -1.48 -0.15
N PHE A 212 -4.10 -0.27 0.34
CA PHE A 212 -3.79 1.00 -0.32
C PHE A 212 -3.13 1.93 0.67
N THR A 213 -2.14 2.68 0.22
CA THR A 213 -1.70 3.88 0.93
C THR A 213 -2.69 5.01 0.70
N HIS A 214 -2.42 6.18 1.27
CA HIS A 214 -3.34 7.32 1.14
C HIS A 214 -3.33 7.90 -0.30
N ASN A 215 -4.38 8.64 -0.65
CA ASN A 215 -4.46 9.43 -1.88
C ASN A 215 -4.13 8.65 -3.18
N VAL A 216 -4.68 7.45 -3.34
CA VAL A 216 -4.51 6.65 -4.56
C VAL A 216 -5.87 6.21 -5.11
N GLU A 217 -5.99 6.15 -6.42
CA GLU A 217 -7.12 5.55 -7.13
C GLU A 217 -6.67 4.29 -7.84
N ALA A 218 -7.45 3.22 -7.74
CA ALA A 218 -7.17 1.98 -8.46
C ALA A 218 -8.44 1.22 -8.82
N VAL A 219 -8.39 0.55 -9.98
CA VAL A 219 -9.36 -0.45 -10.43
C VAL A 219 -8.73 -1.81 -10.29
N ILE A 220 -9.41 -2.73 -9.60
CA ILE A 220 -8.91 -4.06 -9.29
C ILE A 220 -9.75 -5.10 -10.00
N THR A 221 -9.09 -5.96 -10.79
CA THR A 221 -9.73 -7.07 -11.50
C THR A 221 -9.06 -8.39 -11.16
N GLY A 222 -9.79 -9.50 -11.32
CA GLY A 222 -9.24 -10.84 -11.11
C GLY A 222 -8.78 -11.11 -9.67
N PHE A 223 -9.30 -10.38 -8.67
CA PHE A 223 -8.98 -10.66 -7.27
C PHE A 223 -9.54 -12.01 -6.87
N ALA A 224 -8.67 -12.98 -6.71
CA ALA A 224 -9.05 -14.35 -6.45
C ALA A 224 -7.96 -15.10 -5.65
N MET A 225 -8.40 -16.15 -4.95
CA MET A 225 -7.54 -17.15 -4.32
C MET A 225 -7.73 -18.49 -5.00
N THR A 226 -6.61 -19.16 -5.27
CA THR A 226 -6.58 -20.56 -5.73
C THR A 226 -5.81 -21.41 -4.74
N LYS A 227 -6.27 -22.63 -4.52
CA LYS A 227 -5.53 -23.65 -3.75
C LYS A 227 -4.31 -24.09 -4.57
N GLY A 228 -3.17 -24.28 -3.88
CA GLY A 228 -1.88 -24.73 -4.46
C GLY A 228 -1.78 -26.24 -4.59
#